data_c760425dc19339b292440ddf8e589977
#
_entry.id   c760425dc19339b292440ddf8e589977
#
_cell.length_a   1.000
_cell.length_b   1.000
_cell.length_c   1.000
_cell.angle_alpha   90.00
_cell.angle_beta   90.00
_cell.angle_gamma   90.00
#
_symmetry.space_group_name_H-M   'P 1'
#
loop_
_entity.id
_entity.type
_entity.pdbx_description
1 polymer ?
#
loop_
_entity_poly.entity_id
_entity_poly.type
_entity_poly.pdbx_seq_one_letter_code
_entity_poly.pdbx_strand_id
1 'polypeptide(L)'
;MNLSLGFSPCPNDTFIFDAMIHQKIDTEGLNFEVVYDDVETLNQQAFRAELDITKLSYHAYAYLTDNYVLLHSGSALGFGVGPLLICNKNEYSTLDME
;
A
#
# COMPACT_ATOMS: atom_id res chain seq x y z
N MET A 1 21.51 -0.62 8.74
CA MET A 1 20.80 0.59 8.29
C MET A 1 19.32 0.42 8.61
N ASN A 2 18.76 1.41 9.25
CA ASN A 2 17.35 1.40 9.62
C ASN A 2 16.56 2.28 8.66
N LEU A 3 15.50 1.73 8.06
CA LEU A 3 14.67 2.43 7.10
C LEU A 3 13.20 2.39 7.56
N SER A 4 12.50 3.50 7.41
CA SER A 4 11.05 3.51 7.63
C SER A 4 10.35 2.92 6.41
N LEU A 5 9.40 2.01 6.65
CA LEU A 5 8.65 1.33 5.60
C LEU A 5 7.15 1.48 5.90
N GLY A 6 6.44 2.14 5.01
CA GLY A 6 5.00 2.36 5.15
C GLY A 6 4.18 1.48 4.23
N PHE A 7 3.19 0.78 4.77
CA PHE A 7 2.19 0.07 3.97
C PHE A 7 0.92 -0.13 4.79
N SER A 8 -0.16 -0.48 4.11
CA SER A 8 -1.44 -0.67 4.80
C SER A 8 -1.52 -2.03 5.47
N PRO A 9 -2.33 -2.18 6.54
CA PRO A 9 -2.51 -3.48 7.18
C PRO A 9 -3.41 -4.44 6.39
N CYS A 10 -3.73 -4.15 5.14
CA CYS A 10 -4.56 -5.03 4.33
C CYS A 10 -3.83 -6.34 4.02
N PRO A 11 -4.57 -7.45 3.77
CA PRO A 11 -3.94 -8.75 3.53
C PRO A 11 -2.96 -8.78 2.36
N ASN A 12 -3.20 -8.00 1.31
CA ASN A 12 -2.29 -7.98 0.16
C ASN A 12 -0.93 -7.43 0.54
N ASP A 13 -0.89 -6.30 1.25
CA ASP A 13 0.37 -5.69 1.65
C ASP A 13 1.09 -6.52 2.70
N THR A 14 0.37 -7.02 3.69
CA THR A 14 1.00 -7.86 4.73
C THR A 14 1.59 -9.13 4.14
N PHE A 15 0.96 -9.72 3.14
CA PHE A 15 1.50 -10.87 2.44
C PHE A 15 2.79 -10.54 1.69
N ILE A 16 2.80 -9.41 0.96
CA ILE A 16 3.95 -8.98 0.17
C ILE A 16 5.18 -8.77 1.06
N PHE A 17 5.01 -8.14 2.21
CA PHE A 17 6.12 -7.71 3.05
C PHE A 17 6.45 -8.67 4.20
N ASP A 18 5.69 -9.74 4.40
CA ASP A 18 5.83 -10.63 5.55
C ASP A 18 7.25 -11.19 5.71
N ALA A 19 7.80 -11.72 4.63
CA ALA A 19 9.12 -12.35 4.70
C ALA A 19 10.23 -11.34 5.03
N MET A 20 10.10 -10.14 4.53
CA MET A 20 11.08 -9.09 4.74
C MET A 20 11.03 -8.57 6.17
N ILE A 21 9.83 -8.32 6.69
CA ILE A 21 9.64 -7.77 8.04
C ILE A 21 10.04 -8.77 9.12
N HIS A 22 9.66 -10.05 8.94
CA HIS A 22 9.93 -11.10 9.92
C HIS A 22 11.28 -11.79 9.69
N GLN A 23 12.11 -11.23 8.83
CA GLN A 23 13.45 -11.73 8.53
C GLN A 23 13.48 -13.20 8.10
N LYS A 24 12.47 -13.60 7.32
CA LYS A 24 12.42 -14.94 6.72
C LYS A 24 13.33 -15.05 5.51
N ILE A 25 13.82 -13.93 5.01
CA ILE A 25 14.79 -13.84 3.93
C ILE A 25 15.95 -12.96 4.39
N ASP A 26 17.08 -13.07 3.71
CA ASP A 26 18.24 -12.19 3.98
C ASP A 26 17.95 -10.78 3.47
N THR A 27 17.91 -9.81 4.36
CA THR A 27 17.69 -8.40 4.03
C THR A 27 19.01 -7.62 3.91
N GLU A 28 20.14 -8.32 3.88
CA GLU A 28 21.48 -7.74 3.64
C GLU A 28 21.82 -6.60 4.61
N GLY A 29 21.44 -6.76 5.87
CA GLY A 29 21.73 -5.77 6.91
C GLY A 29 20.73 -4.62 7.02
N LEU A 30 19.68 -4.63 6.21
CA LEU A 30 18.62 -3.62 6.31
C LEU A 30 17.62 -4.02 7.39
N ASN A 31 17.26 -3.05 8.21
CA ASN A 31 16.22 -3.20 9.23
C ASN A 31 15.09 -2.23 8.91
N PHE A 32 13.85 -2.69 9.05
CA PHE A 32 12.69 -1.90 8.67
C PHE A 32 11.87 -1.53 9.90
N GLU A 33 11.65 -0.24 10.07
CA GLU A 33 10.69 0.30 11.02
C GLU A 33 9.37 0.48 10.29
N VAL A 34 8.36 -0.33 10.63
CA VAL A 34 7.12 -0.40 9.87
C VAL A 34 6.12 0.62 10.38
N VAL A 35 5.53 1.36 9.44
CA VAL A 35 4.43 2.28 9.70
C VAL A 35 3.19 1.73 8.99
N TYR A 36 2.19 1.31 9.78
CA TYR A 36 0.93 0.81 9.24
C TYR A 36 -0.07 1.96 9.16
N ASP A 37 -0.56 2.22 7.97
CA ASP A 37 -1.58 3.25 7.79
C ASP A 37 -2.37 2.99 6.50
N ASP A 38 -3.49 3.69 6.33
CA ASP A 38 -4.24 3.55 5.09
C ASP A 38 -3.51 4.24 3.93
N VAL A 39 -3.94 3.93 2.69
CA VAL A 39 -3.29 4.43 1.49
C VAL A 39 -3.29 5.96 1.44
N GLU A 40 -4.39 6.59 1.83
CA GLU A 40 -4.48 8.06 1.80
C GLU A 40 -3.50 8.70 2.78
N THR A 41 -3.40 8.17 3.99
CA THR A 41 -2.45 8.67 4.98
C THR A 41 -1.01 8.47 4.51
N LEU A 42 -0.70 7.31 3.90
CA LEU A 42 0.62 7.05 3.34
C LEU A 42 0.93 8.02 2.20
N ASN A 43 -0.04 8.32 1.35
CA ASN A 43 0.13 9.32 0.29
C ASN A 43 0.46 10.70 0.88
N GLN A 44 -0.23 11.11 1.93
CA GLN A 44 0.04 12.39 2.60
C GLN A 44 1.44 12.42 3.22
N GLN A 45 1.85 11.34 3.86
CA GLN A 45 3.20 11.23 4.40
C GLN A 45 4.26 11.28 3.31
N ALA A 46 3.99 10.69 2.15
CA ALA A 46 4.89 10.74 1.01
C ALA A 46 5.02 12.15 0.44
N PHE A 47 3.93 12.91 0.39
CA PHE A 47 3.99 14.31 -0.03
C PHE A 47 4.87 15.15 0.89
N ARG A 48 5.01 14.75 2.15
CA ARG A 48 5.91 15.40 3.11
C ARG A 48 7.28 14.72 3.18
N ALA A 49 7.53 13.70 2.37
CA ALA A 49 8.78 12.93 2.34
C ALA A 49 9.19 12.38 3.72
N GLU A 50 8.20 11.90 4.49
CA GLU A 50 8.42 11.42 5.86
C GLU A 50 8.92 9.98 5.95
N LEU A 51 8.70 9.17 4.89
CA LEU A 51 9.03 7.76 4.88
C LEU A 51 10.16 7.47 3.88
N ASP A 52 11.06 6.57 4.23
CA ASP A 52 12.13 6.14 3.34
C ASP A 52 11.60 5.27 2.21
N ILE A 53 10.74 4.30 2.55
CA ILE A 53 10.10 3.39 1.60
C ILE A 53 8.62 3.36 1.93
N THR A 54 7.77 3.44 0.93
CA THR A 54 6.33 3.40 1.18
C THR A 54 5.55 2.85 -0.01
N LYS A 55 4.44 2.20 0.31
CA LYS A 55 3.43 1.84 -0.68
C LYS A 55 2.59 3.08 -0.98
N LEU A 56 2.35 3.32 -2.24
CA LEU A 56 1.57 4.46 -2.73
C LEU A 56 0.63 4.01 -3.84
N SER A 57 -0.39 4.82 -4.12
CA SER A 57 -1.11 4.68 -5.37
C SER A 57 -0.22 5.17 -6.53
N TYR A 58 -0.41 4.62 -7.72
CA TYR A 58 0.29 5.11 -8.91
C TYR A 58 -0.05 6.58 -9.18
N HIS A 59 -1.27 6.98 -8.89
CA HIS A 59 -1.69 8.37 -9.06
C HIS A 59 -0.86 9.31 -8.18
N ALA A 60 -0.70 8.98 -6.90
CA ALA A 60 0.11 9.80 -5.99
C ALA A 60 1.57 9.85 -6.42
N TYR A 61 2.12 8.73 -6.89
CA TYR A 61 3.50 8.69 -7.34
C TYR A 61 3.76 9.65 -8.50
N ALA A 62 2.79 9.88 -9.37
CA ALA A 62 2.96 10.81 -10.49
C ALA A 62 3.38 12.22 -10.04
N TYR A 63 3.05 12.61 -8.81
CA TYR A 63 3.41 13.91 -8.24
C TYR A 63 4.68 13.85 -7.39
N LEU A 64 5.32 12.68 -7.27
CA LEU A 64 6.43 12.46 -6.34
C LEU A 64 7.72 11.99 -7.01
N THR A 65 7.77 12.06 -8.32
CA THR A 65 8.92 11.58 -9.10
C THR A 65 10.23 12.29 -8.77
N ASP A 66 10.16 13.49 -8.20
CA ASP A 66 11.35 14.22 -7.79
C ASP A 66 11.91 13.75 -6.43
N ASN A 67 11.07 13.15 -5.59
CA ASN A 67 11.43 12.75 -4.23
C ASN A 67 11.58 11.25 -4.04
N TYR A 68 10.91 10.44 -4.87
CA TYR A 68 10.90 8.98 -4.76
C TYR A 68 11.19 8.33 -6.09
N VAL A 69 11.83 7.17 -6.04
CA VAL A 69 12.05 6.33 -7.20
C VAL A 69 11.16 5.09 -7.09
N LEU A 70 10.56 4.68 -8.20
CA LEU A 70 9.73 3.49 -8.25
C LEU A 70 10.60 2.24 -8.30
N LEU A 71 10.38 1.31 -7.37
CA LEU A 71 11.05 0.02 -7.40
C LEU A 71 10.40 -0.91 -8.43
N HIS A 72 11.15 -1.93 -8.87
CA HIS A 72 10.71 -2.83 -9.93
C HIS A 72 9.78 -3.94 -9.44
N SER A 73 9.53 -4.03 -8.13
CA SER A 73 8.70 -5.09 -7.54
C SER A 73 7.74 -4.51 -6.52
N GLY A 74 6.76 -5.32 -6.14
CA GLY A 74 5.84 -4.94 -5.06
C GLY A 74 4.66 -4.10 -5.52
N SER A 75 4.15 -4.34 -6.73
CA SER A 75 2.97 -3.62 -7.20
C SER A 75 1.84 -4.57 -7.57
N ALA A 76 0.63 -4.02 -7.64
CA ALA A 76 -0.55 -4.74 -8.09
C ALA A 76 -1.37 -3.84 -9.01
N LEU A 77 -1.84 -4.41 -10.09
CA LEU A 77 -2.66 -3.69 -11.07
C LEU A 77 -3.86 -4.57 -11.45
N GLY A 78 -5.06 -4.00 -11.32
CA GLY A 78 -6.29 -4.69 -11.71
C GLY A 78 -6.75 -4.28 -13.09
N PHE A 79 -7.27 -5.24 -13.84
CA PHE A 79 -7.91 -5.01 -15.12
C PHE A 79 -9.36 -5.46 -15.05
N GLY A 80 -10.30 -4.60 -15.45
CA GLY A 80 -11.71 -4.92 -15.43
C GLY A 80 -12.30 -5.11 -14.04
N VAL A 81 -11.59 -4.65 -13.01
CA VAL A 81 -12.02 -4.68 -11.63
C VAL A 81 -11.95 -3.27 -11.05
N GLY A 82 -12.65 -3.05 -9.96
CA GLY A 82 -12.66 -1.75 -9.31
C GLY A 82 -13.51 -1.79 -8.07
N PRO A 83 -13.82 -0.65 -7.50
CA PRO A 83 -14.70 -0.59 -6.34
C PRO A 83 -16.06 -1.20 -6.65
N LEU A 84 -16.59 -1.96 -5.70
CA LEU A 84 -17.91 -2.55 -5.80
C LEU A 84 -18.83 -1.93 -4.77
N LEU A 85 -20.04 -1.58 -5.19
CA LEU A 85 -21.08 -1.16 -4.26
C LEU A 85 -21.79 -2.42 -3.76
N ILE A 86 -21.75 -2.64 -2.47
CA ILE A 86 -22.34 -3.81 -1.85
C ILE A 86 -23.35 -3.39 -0.77
N CYS A 87 -24.32 -4.23 -0.55
CA CYS A 87 -25.29 -4.03 0.52
C CYS A 87 -25.57 -5.35 1.24
N ASN A 88 -26.13 -5.26 2.44
CA ASN A 88 -26.52 -6.43 3.18
C ASN A 88 -27.72 -7.11 2.51
N LYS A 89 -27.54 -8.35 2.10
CA LYS A 89 -28.57 -9.10 1.37
C LYS A 89 -29.86 -9.31 2.17
N ASN A 90 -29.76 -9.37 3.48
CA ASN A 90 -30.90 -9.56 4.35
C ASN A 90 -31.74 -8.29 4.55
N GLU A 91 -31.14 -7.12 4.37
CA GLU A 91 -31.81 -5.82 4.54
C GLU A 91 -32.34 -5.29 3.21
N TYR A 92 -31.65 -5.59 2.12
CA TYR A 92 -31.97 -5.06 0.79
C TYR A 92 -32.05 -6.20 -0.22
N SER A 93 -33.26 -6.69 -0.47
CA SER A 93 -33.45 -7.79 -1.43
C SER A 93 -33.33 -7.32 -2.87
N THR A 94 -33.63 -6.05 -3.13
CA THR A 94 -33.42 -5.41 -4.43
C THR A 94 -32.84 -4.03 -4.20
N LEU A 95 -31.88 -3.66 -5.05
CA LEU A 95 -31.30 -2.34 -5.02
C LEU A 95 -31.35 -1.75 -6.43
N ASP A 96 -32.01 -0.61 -6.55
CA ASP A 96 -32.08 0.11 -7.81
C ASP A 96 -30.82 0.97 -7.96
N MET A 97 -30.04 0.71 -9.00
CA MET A 97 -28.75 1.36 -9.26
C MET A 97 -28.83 2.42 -10.35
N GLU A 98 -30.00 2.78 -10.77
CA GLU A 98 -30.18 3.82 -11.79
C GLU A 98 -29.76 5.22 -11.32
#